data_97c8fad10be1140cab3f0f3c30c046c2
#
_entry.id   97c8fad10be1140cab3f0f3c30c046c2
#
_cell.length_a   1.000
_cell.length_b   1.000
_cell.length_c   1.000
_cell.angle_alpha   90.00
_cell.angle_beta   90.00
_cell.angle_gamma   90.00
#
_symmetry.space_group_name_H-M   'P 1'
#
loop_
_entity.id
_entity.type
_entity.pdbx_description
1 polymer ?
#
loop_
_entity_poly.entity_id
_entity_poly.type
_entity_poly.pdbx_seq_one_letter_code
_entity_poly.pdbx_strand_id
1 'polypeptide(L)'
;MNKMNIKDMFNWMITIQPTYHNRHKKVNINELLKSYKHITLDYYDKKYKRKAHLHKEEQYKQMICSHLYETNTADREYLIKNNIIDVLKELYHPHLHCLISCPNEEIMDYFFFIKKKMRMKYPLSSCDLIKINQLEEDQIRAIQYGDKEQSIFYTKTDLINGVI
;
A
#
# COMPACT_ATOMS: atom_id res chain seq x y z
N MET A 1 11.50 0.22 25.94
CA MET A 1 11.37 0.46 24.50
C MET A 1 11.10 1.92 24.23
N ASN A 2 11.90 2.50 23.37
CA ASN A 2 11.73 3.91 23.00
C ASN A 2 10.54 4.08 22.05
N LYS A 3 9.71 5.09 22.32
CA LYS A 3 8.68 5.51 21.35
C LYS A 3 9.35 6.34 20.27
N MET A 4 9.08 6.02 19.02
CA MET A 4 9.52 6.85 17.90
C MET A 4 8.83 8.22 17.93
N ASN A 5 9.48 9.21 17.30
CA ASN A 5 8.85 10.51 17.11
C ASN A 5 7.61 10.34 16.21
N ILE A 6 6.50 10.95 16.60
CA ILE A 6 5.23 10.89 15.87
C ILE A 6 5.39 11.25 14.38
N LYS A 7 6.33 12.15 14.06
CA LYS A 7 6.60 12.56 12.67
C LYS A 7 7.19 11.46 11.80
N ASP A 8 7.80 10.45 12.41
CA ASP A 8 8.52 9.38 11.71
C ASP A 8 7.77 8.04 11.72
N MET A 9 6.54 8.04 12.27
CA MET A 9 5.75 6.83 12.43
C MET A 9 4.69 6.68 11.34
N PHE A 10 4.51 5.44 10.91
CA PHE A 10 3.31 5.01 10.22
C PHE A 10 2.34 4.44 11.26
N ASN A 11 1.11 4.90 11.27
CA ASN A 11 0.10 4.43 12.22
C ASN A 11 -0.94 3.49 11.59
N TRP A 12 -0.95 3.37 10.27
CA TRP A 12 -1.88 2.52 9.54
C TRP A 12 -1.21 1.80 8.37
N MET A 13 -1.73 0.62 8.04
CA MET A 13 -1.40 -0.09 6.80
C MET A 13 -2.68 -0.40 6.04
N ILE A 14 -2.71 -0.03 4.76
CA ILE A 14 -3.78 -0.38 3.83
C ILE A 14 -3.24 -1.45 2.88
N THR A 15 -3.90 -2.59 2.84
CA THR A 15 -3.60 -3.65 1.87
C THR A 15 -4.61 -3.58 0.75
N ILE A 16 -4.13 -3.52 -0.49
CA ILE A 16 -4.97 -3.45 -1.69
C ILE A 16 -4.69 -4.67 -2.55
N GLN A 17 -5.70 -5.52 -2.70
CA GLN A 17 -5.67 -6.69 -3.56
C GLN A 17 -6.64 -6.45 -4.72
N PRO A 18 -6.13 -6.28 -5.96
CA PRO A 18 -6.98 -5.87 -7.08
C PRO A 18 -7.90 -6.97 -7.59
N THR A 19 -7.55 -8.23 -7.33
CA THR A 19 -8.34 -9.37 -7.77
C THR A 19 -8.38 -10.46 -6.72
N TYR A 20 -9.37 -11.33 -6.86
CA TYR A 20 -9.56 -12.48 -5.99
C TYR A 20 -9.34 -13.78 -6.77
N HIS A 21 -8.66 -14.75 -6.17
CA HIS A 21 -8.30 -16.05 -6.76
C HIS A 21 -7.49 -15.95 -8.07
N ASN A 22 -7.71 -16.87 -9.00
CA ASN A 22 -6.89 -17.06 -10.21
C ASN A 22 -6.97 -15.94 -11.26
N ARG A 23 -7.71 -14.87 -11.01
CA ARG A 23 -7.84 -13.76 -11.95
C ARG A 23 -6.72 -12.73 -11.85
N HIS A 24 -5.85 -12.86 -10.86
CA HIS A 24 -4.72 -11.97 -10.63
C HIS A 24 -3.68 -11.96 -11.77
N LYS A 25 -3.65 -12.99 -12.60
CA LYS A 25 -2.69 -13.13 -13.71
C LYS A 25 -2.76 -12.01 -14.75
N LYS A 26 -3.88 -11.26 -14.79
CA LYS A 26 -4.09 -10.15 -15.72
C LYS A 26 -3.80 -8.79 -15.14
N VAL A 27 -3.39 -8.70 -13.89
CA VAL A 27 -3.13 -7.44 -13.22
C VAL A 27 -1.68 -7.04 -13.38
N ASN A 28 -1.44 -5.82 -13.85
CA ASN A 28 -0.12 -5.22 -13.95
C ASN A 28 0.13 -4.39 -12.70
N ILE A 29 1.23 -4.70 -12.00
CA ILE A 29 1.58 -4.01 -10.74
C ILE A 29 1.85 -2.51 -10.95
N ASN A 30 2.43 -2.12 -12.07
CA ASN A 30 2.70 -0.73 -12.38
C ASN A 30 1.42 0.07 -12.61
N GLU A 31 0.42 -0.55 -13.24
CA GLU A 31 -0.90 0.06 -13.41
C GLU A 31 -1.63 0.18 -12.08
N LEU A 32 -1.48 -0.81 -11.20
CA LEU A 32 -2.05 -0.75 -9.86
C LEU A 32 -1.45 0.40 -9.04
N LEU A 33 -0.13 0.56 -9.09
CA LEU A 33 0.57 1.69 -8.47
C LEU A 33 0.09 3.03 -8.99
N LYS A 34 -0.02 3.17 -10.31
CA LYS A 34 -0.53 4.41 -10.94
C LYS A 34 -1.97 4.69 -10.51
N SER A 35 -2.80 3.66 -10.45
CA SER A 35 -4.20 3.80 -10.02
C SER A 35 -4.29 4.28 -8.58
N TYR A 36 -3.52 3.69 -7.68
CA TYR A 36 -3.47 4.11 -6.30
C TYR A 36 -3.02 5.57 -6.16
N LYS A 37 -1.99 5.96 -6.89
CA LYS A 37 -1.52 7.34 -6.95
C LYS A 37 -2.63 8.31 -7.39
N HIS A 38 -3.28 8.01 -8.51
CA HIS A 38 -4.35 8.88 -9.03
C HIS A 38 -5.51 9.01 -8.04
N ILE A 39 -5.90 7.90 -7.42
CA ILE A 39 -6.98 7.90 -6.42
C ILE A 39 -6.58 8.75 -5.20
N THR A 40 -5.35 8.63 -4.75
CA THR A 40 -4.83 9.42 -3.62
C THR A 40 -4.83 10.92 -3.96
N LEU A 41 -4.38 11.29 -5.15
CA LEU A 41 -4.41 12.69 -5.60
C LEU A 41 -5.84 13.22 -5.73
N ASP A 42 -6.76 12.42 -6.24
CA ASP A 42 -8.18 12.76 -6.28
C ASP A 42 -8.76 13.03 -4.88
N TYR A 43 -8.38 12.22 -3.91
CA TYR A 43 -8.79 12.43 -2.53
C TYR A 43 -8.32 13.79 -2.00
N TYR A 44 -7.04 14.10 -2.21
CA TYR A 44 -6.49 15.38 -1.76
C TYR A 44 -7.10 16.58 -2.49
N ASP A 45 -7.33 16.44 -3.79
CA ASP A 45 -7.99 17.51 -4.57
C ASP A 45 -9.40 17.80 -4.07
N LYS A 46 -10.15 16.78 -3.72
CA LYS A 46 -11.49 16.94 -3.13
C LYS A 46 -11.44 17.51 -1.73
N LYS A 47 -10.52 17.02 -0.90
CA LYS A 47 -10.34 17.48 0.48
C LYS A 47 -9.95 18.97 0.53
N TYR A 48 -9.09 19.39 -0.37
CA TYR A 48 -8.58 20.78 -0.44
C TYR A 48 -9.22 21.62 -1.55
N LYS A 49 -10.38 21.19 -2.05
CA LYS A 49 -11.13 21.89 -3.09
C LYS A 49 -10.28 22.20 -4.34
N ARG A 50 -9.60 21.18 -4.83
CA ARG A 50 -8.69 21.21 -5.99
C ARG A 50 -7.48 22.13 -5.81
N LYS A 51 -7.05 22.33 -4.57
CA LYS A 51 -5.85 23.09 -4.23
C LYS A 51 -4.79 22.24 -3.53
N ALA A 52 -4.76 20.93 -3.85
CA ALA A 52 -3.84 19.97 -3.22
C ALA A 52 -2.37 20.43 -3.30
N HIS A 53 -1.97 21.01 -4.42
CA HIS A 53 -0.61 21.51 -4.64
C HIS A 53 -0.21 22.65 -3.70
N LEU A 54 -1.18 23.38 -3.13
CA LEU A 54 -0.94 24.45 -2.16
C LEU A 54 -0.84 23.93 -0.71
N HIS A 55 -1.30 22.69 -0.46
CA HIS A 55 -1.37 22.09 0.86
C HIS A 55 -0.46 20.85 0.99
N LYS A 56 0.73 20.91 0.41
CA LYS A 56 1.68 19.77 0.38
C LYS A 56 2.02 19.23 1.75
N GLU A 57 2.18 20.09 2.74
CA GLU A 57 2.58 19.70 4.10
C GLU A 57 1.45 18.98 4.88
N GLU A 58 0.21 19.13 4.44
CA GLU A 58 -0.96 18.52 5.09
C GLU A 58 -1.31 17.14 4.54
N GLN A 59 -0.64 16.70 3.48
CA GLN A 59 -0.86 15.39 2.90
C GLN A 59 -0.16 14.30 3.70
N TYR A 60 -0.69 13.08 3.61
CA TYR A 60 -0.17 11.97 4.39
C TYR A 60 1.16 11.46 3.86
N LYS A 61 2.09 11.18 4.77
CA LYS A 61 3.32 10.46 4.45
C LYS A 61 2.98 9.00 4.21
N GLN A 62 3.48 8.42 3.14
CA GLN A 62 3.24 7.02 2.79
C GLN A 62 4.50 6.32 2.33
N MET A 63 4.60 5.04 2.67
CA MET A 63 5.52 4.08 2.07
C MET A 63 4.68 3.04 1.34
N ILE A 64 4.77 3.04 0.01
CA ILE A 64 3.97 2.14 -0.83
C ILE A 64 4.84 0.96 -1.26
N CYS A 65 4.43 -0.23 -0.90
CA CYS A 65 5.16 -1.45 -1.15
C CYS A 65 4.40 -2.33 -2.13
N SER A 66 5.03 -2.66 -3.24
CA SER A 66 4.44 -3.56 -4.24
C SER A 66 4.94 -4.99 -4.04
N HIS A 67 4.01 -5.92 -3.99
CA HIS A 67 4.29 -7.34 -3.87
C HIS A 67 3.72 -8.08 -5.06
N LEU A 68 4.50 -9.03 -5.60
CA LEU A 68 4.07 -9.84 -6.75
C LEU A 68 3.56 -11.20 -6.34
N TYR A 69 3.92 -11.68 -5.16
CA TYR A 69 3.61 -13.05 -4.71
C TYR A 69 2.92 -13.04 -3.36
N GLU A 70 1.91 -13.89 -3.20
CA GLU A 70 1.20 -14.09 -1.95
C GLU A 70 1.66 -15.38 -1.29
N THR A 71 2.78 -15.32 -0.57
CA THR A 71 3.21 -16.43 0.25
C THR A 71 4.16 -15.96 1.34
N ASN A 72 4.22 -16.69 2.44
CA ASN A 72 5.25 -16.47 3.42
C ASN A 72 6.61 -16.97 2.88
N THR A 73 7.70 -16.47 3.46
CA THR A 73 9.05 -16.79 3.01
C THR A 73 9.34 -18.30 3.06
N ALA A 74 8.86 -19.00 4.08
CA ALA A 74 9.08 -20.43 4.24
C ALA A 74 8.41 -21.27 3.13
N ASP A 75 7.18 -20.93 2.77
CA ASP A 75 6.46 -21.61 1.68
C ASP A 75 7.16 -21.37 0.34
N ARG A 76 7.58 -20.13 0.08
CA ARG A 76 8.32 -19.79 -1.12
C ARG A 76 9.63 -20.54 -1.23
N GLU A 77 10.42 -20.61 -0.17
CA GLU A 77 11.67 -21.35 -0.13
C GLU A 77 11.47 -22.85 -0.35
N TYR A 78 10.45 -23.44 0.28
CA TYR A 78 10.08 -24.83 0.10
C TYR A 78 9.78 -25.16 -1.36
N LEU A 79 8.98 -24.31 -2.00
CA LEU A 79 8.56 -24.50 -3.38
C LEU A 79 9.73 -24.38 -4.36
N ILE A 80 10.63 -23.44 -4.13
CA ILE A 80 11.84 -23.27 -4.94
C ILE A 80 12.79 -24.46 -4.75
N LYS A 81 12.99 -24.91 -3.52
CA LYS A 81 13.86 -26.05 -3.18
C LYS A 81 13.41 -27.35 -3.81
N ASN A 82 12.11 -27.56 -4.00
CA ASN A 82 11.55 -28.78 -4.57
C ASN A 82 11.36 -28.71 -6.09
N ASN A 83 11.98 -27.73 -6.78
CA ASN A 83 11.95 -27.57 -8.24
C ASN A 83 10.53 -27.55 -8.84
N ILE A 84 9.57 -27.00 -8.14
CA ILE A 84 8.21 -26.86 -8.66
C ILE A 84 8.20 -25.67 -9.59
N ILE A 85 8.35 -25.90 -10.87
CA ILE A 85 8.63 -24.91 -11.91
C ILE A 85 7.52 -23.86 -12.05
N ASP A 86 6.26 -24.26 -11.87
CA ASP A 86 5.11 -23.37 -12.10
C ASP A 86 4.58 -22.70 -10.81
N VAL A 87 5.22 -22.92 -9.68
CA VAL A 87 4.74 -22.43 -8.39
C VAL A 87 4.77 -20.91 -8.29
N LEU A 88 5.82 -20.26 -8.80
CA LEU A 88 5.89 -18.81 -8.82
C LEU A 88 4.73 -18.21 -9.63
N LYS A 89 4.30 -18.89 -10.68
CA LYS A 89 3.14 -18.49 -11.46
C LYS A 89 1.82 -18.64 -10.69
N GLU A 90 1.69 -19.69 -9.89
CA GLU A 90 0.52 -19.92 -9.04
C GLU A 90 0.46 -18.95 -7.87
N LEU A 91 1.62 -18.58 -7.32
CA LEU A 91 1.73 -17.62 -6.22
C LEU A 91 1.66 -16.16 -6.67
N TYR A 92 1.68 -15.92 -7.97
CA TYR A 92 1.62 -14.57 -8.52
C TYR A 92 0.30 -13.90 -8.15
N HIS A 93 0.40 -12.88 -7.31
CA HIS A 93 -0.75 -12.14 -6.79
C HIS A 93 -0.34 -10.69 -6.52
N PRO A 94 -0.34 -9.85 -7.56
CA PRO A 94 0.03 -8.44 -7.40
C PRO A 94 -0.86 -7.73 -6.40
N HIS A 95 -0.26 -7.11 -5.40
CA HIS A 95 -0.97 -6.35 -4.39
C HIS A 95 -0.07 -5.26 -3.80
N LEU A 96 -0.69 -4.32 -3.11
CA LEU A 96 0.02 -3.22 -2.45
C LEU A 96 -0.16 -3.29 -0.93
N HIS A 97 0.92 -3.02 -0.21
CA HIS A 97 0.87 -2.66 1.20
C HIS A 97 1.29 -1.19 1.33
N CYS A 98 0.38 -0.36 1.78
CA CYS A 98 0.61 1.07 1.93
C CYS A 98 0.70 1.40 3.41
N LEU A 99 1.91 1.69 3.88
CA LEU A 99 2.13 2.21 5.24
C LEU A 99 1.88 3.70 5.20
N ILE A 100 0.97 4.18 6.05
CA ILE A 100 0.52 5.56 6.01
C ILE A 100 0.54 6.21 7.38
N SER A 101 0.99 7.46 7.43
CA SER A 101 0.85 8.33 8.59
C SER A 101 -0.36 9.23 8.38
N CYS A 102 -1.49 8.83 8.95
CA CYS A 102 -2.76 9.53 8.80
C CYS A 102 -3.40 9.74 10.17
N PRO A 103 -3.97 10.93 10.46
CA PRO A 103 -4.68 11.15 11.71
C PRO A 103 -5.80 10.12 11.93
N ASN A 104 -5.99 9.68 13.17
CA ASN A 104 -7.00 8.68 13.49
C ASN A 104 -8.43 9.12 13.14
N GLU A 105 -8.71 10.40 13.21
CA GLU A 105 -10.01 10.98 12.85
C GLU A 105 -10.24 11.07 11.33
N GLU A 106 -9.22 10.92 10.51
CA GLU A 106 -9.32 11.03 9.05
C GLU A 106 -9.13 9.71 8.31
N ILE A 107 -8.55 8.69 8.97
CA ILE A 107 -8.17 7.45 8.30
C ILE A 107 -9.37 6.72 7.67
N MET A 108 -10.51 6.71 8.33
CA MET A 108 -11.69 6.00 7.81
C MET A 108 -12.22 6.67 6.54
N ASP A 109 -12.22 7.99 6.50
CA ASP A 109 -12.64 8.75 5.33
C ASP A 109 -11.73 8.47 4.12
N TYR A 110 -10.42 8.53 4.34
CA TYR A 110 -9.41 8.19 3.33
C TYR A 110 -9.55 6.74 2.87
N PHE A 111 -9.65 5.80 3.80
CA PHE A 111 -9.75 4.38 3.50
C PHE A 111 -11.00 4.03 2.67
N PHE A 112 -12.16 4.54 3.05
CA PHE A 112 -13.38 4.30 2.31
C PHE A 112 -13.35 4.90 0.91
N PHE A 113 -12.73 6.06 0.75
CA PHE A 113 -12.52 6.66 -0.56
C PHE A 113 -11.66 5.76 -1.45
N ILE A 114 -10.53 5.30 -0.94
CA ILE A 114 -9.63 4.37 -1.66
C ILE A 114 -10.38 3.09 -2.05
N LYS A 115 -11.06 2.49 -1.10
CA LYS A 115 -11.81 1.24 -1.32
C LYS A 115 -12.88 1.38 -2.39
N LYS A 116 -13.64 2.46 -2.35
CA LYS A 116 -14.69 2.75 -3.33
C LYS A 116 -14.11 2.92 -4.74
N LYS A 117 -13.07 3.72 -4.87
CA LYS A 117 -12.44 4.00 -6.16
C LYS A 117 -11.73 2.78 -6.73
N MET A 118 -11.08 1.99 -5.88
CA MET A 118 -10.46 0.73 -6.31
C MET A 118 -11.50 -0.26 -6.85
N ARG A 119 -12.65 -0.37 -6.22
CA ARG A 119 -13.74 -1.24 -6.71
C ARG A 119 -14.31 -0.78 -8.04
N MET A 120 -14.29 0.51 -8.33
CA MET A 120 -14.73 1.02 -9.63
C MET A 120 -13.80 0.57 -10.75
N LYS A 121 -12.50 0.53 -10.51
CA LYS A 121 -11.50 0.10 -11.49
C LYS A 121 -11.27 -1.41 -11.50
N TYR A 122 -11.26 -2.01 -10.32
CA TYR A 122 -11.09 -3.44 -10.11
C TYR A 122 -12.30 -3.97 -9.30
N PRO A 123 -13.38 -4.40 -9.98
CA PRO A 123 -14.63 -4.77 -9.30
C PRO A 123 -14.51 -5.88 -8.25
N LEU A 124 -13.49 -6.75 -8.40
CA LEU A 124 -13.23 -7.86 -7.47
C LEU A 124 -12.15 -7.52 -6.44
N SER A 125 -11.75 -6.26 -6.35
CA SER A 125 -10.73 -5.84 -5.41
C SER A 125 -11.21 -5.90 -3.96
N SER A 126 -10.26 -6.15 -3.06
CA SER A 126 -10.46 -6.02 -1.62
C SER A 126 -9.44 -5.05 -1.05
N CYS A 127 -9.85 -4.31 -0.03
CA CYS A 127 -8.99 -3.42 0.72
C CYS A 127 -9.17 -3.68 2.21
N ASP A 128 -8.07 -3.78 2.93
CA ASP A 128 -8.03 -4.00 4.36
C ASP A 128 -7.24 -2.89 5.05
N LEU A 129 -7.66 -2.54 6.26
CA LEU A 129 -7.03 -1.52 7.09
C LEU A 129 -6.56 -2.13 8.41
N ILE A 130 -5.28 -1.97 8.70
CA ILE A 130 -4.66 -2.48 9.94
C ILE A 130 -3.96 -1.35 10.66
N LYS A 131 -4.16 -1.28 11.98
CA LYS A 131 -3.46 -0.32 12.82
C LYS A 131 -2.03 -0.79 13.11
N ILE A 132 -1.07 0.12 13.04
CA ILE A 132 0.33 -0.12 13.42
C ILE A 132 0.57 0.56 14.76
N ASN A 133 1.10 -0.19 15.72
CA ASN A 133 1.42 0.34 17.03
C ASN A 133 2.59 1.33 16.97
N GLN A 134 2.62 2.25 17.94
CA GLN A 134 3.63 3.32 18.02
C GLN A 134 4.96 2.88 18.65
N LEU A 135 5.12 1.61 18.98
CA LEU A 135 6.37 1.08 19.49
C LEU A 135 7.38 0.94 18.34
N GLU A 136 8.64 1.31 18.59
CA GLU A 136 9.71 1.23 17.59
C GLU A 136 9.82 -0.16 16.95
N GLU A 137 9.73 -1.20 17.75
CA GLU A 137 9.75 -2.58 17.32
C GLU A 137 8.64 -2.91 16.31
N ASP A 138 7.43 -2.43 16.55
CA ASP A 138 6.29 -2.66 15.66
C ASP A 138 6.43 -1.84 14.37
N GLN A 139 6.99 -0.65 14.43
CA GLN A 139 7.30 0.17 13.25
C GLN A 139 8.34 -0.50 12.36
N ILE A 140 9.40 -1.03 12.95
CA ILE A 140 10.45 -1.75 12.22
C ILE A 140 9.87 -3.00 11.55
N ARG A 141 9.07 -3.77 12.25
CA ARG A 141 8.41 -4.95 11.67
C ARG A 141 7.51 -4.61 10.50
N ALA A 142 6.73 -3.55 10.61
CA ALA A 142 5.84 -3.11 9.53
C ALA A 142 6.65 -2.69 8.29
N ILE A 143 7.73 -1.95 8.47
CA ILE A 143 8.60 -1.51 7.40
C ILE A 143 9.31 -2.72 6.76
N GLN A 144 9.83 -3.64 7.54
CA GLN A 144 10.47 -4.86 7.03
C GLN A 144 9.49 -5.74 6.27
N TYR A 145 8.26 -5.86 6.75
CA TYR A 145 7.22 -6.61 6.05
C TYR A 145 6.88 -5.98 4.69
N GLY A 146 6.75 -4.66 4.65
CA GLY A 146 6.52 -3.92 3.41
C GLY A 146 7.69 -4.03 2.43
N ASP A 147 8.93 -3.99 2.93
CA ASP A 147 10.16 -4.01 2.13
C ASP A 147 10.58 -5.42 1.66
N LYS A 148 9.75 -6.40 1.91
CA LYS A 148 10.05 -7.82 1.69
C LYS A 148 10.40 -8.15 0.23
N GLU A 149 9.75 -7.52 -0.74
CA GLU A 149 10.00 -7.73 -2.17
C GLU A 149 10.51 -6.45 -2.84
N GLN A 150 9.67 -5.44 -2.87
CA GLN A 150 9.97 -4.15 -3.48
C GLN A 150 9.22 -3.05 -2.76
N SER A 151 9.95 -2.07 -2.26
CA SER A 151 9.36 -0.93 -1.58
C SER A 151 9.61 0.35 -2.35
N ILE A 152 8.60 1.18 -2.40
CA ILE A 152 8.69 2.51 -2.98
C ILE A 152 8.26 3.50 -1.90
N PHE A 153 9.20 4.35 -1.49
CA PHE A 153 8.95 5.37 -0.48
C PHE A 153 8.52 6.67 -1.16
N TYR A 154 7.34 7.15 -0.79
CA TYR A 154 6.82 8.42 -1.27
C TYR A 154 6.56 9.37 -0.12
N THR A 155 7.09 10.56 -0.22
CA THR A 155 6.66 11.68 0.60
C THR A 155 5.35 12.25 0.05
N LYS A 156 4.67 13.05 0.87
CA LYS A 156 3.48 13.79 0.42
C LYS A 156 3.74 14.60 -0.85
N THR A 157 4.92 15.22 -0.92
CA THR A 157 5.33 16.04 -2.07
C THR A 157 5.50 15.20 -3.34
N ASP A 158 6.06 14.00 -3.23
CA ASP A 158 6.29 13.12 -4.37
C ASP A 158 4.97 12.70 -5.04
N LEU A 159 3.95 12.44 -4.25
CA LEU A 159 2.62 12.11 -4.77
C LEU A 159 2.05 13.24 -5.64
N ILE A 160 2.21 14.48 -5.22
CA ILE A 160 1.72 15.65 -5.97
C ILE A 160 2.54 15.88 -7.23
N ASN A 161 3.86 15.78 -7.14
CA ASN A 161 4.77 16.09 -8.25
C ASN A 161 4.83 14.97 -9.30
N GLY A 162 4.15 13.87 -9.08
CA GLY A 162 4.12 12.77 -10.05
C GLY A 162 5.42 11.97 -10.14
N VAL A 163 6.21 11.93 -9.08
CA VAL A 163 7.51 11.22 -9.04
C VAL A 163 7.36 9.70 -8.97
N ILE A 164 6.17 9.23 -8.80
CA ILE A 164 5.88 7.78 -8.77
C ILE A 164 6.09 7.15 -10.13
#